data_02b89a7814977447f9f77daa52bfc7e0
#
_entry.id   02b89a7814977447f9f77daa52bfc7e0
#
_cell.length_a   1.000
_cell.length_b   1.000
_cell.length_c   1.000
_cell.angle_alpha   90.00
_cell.angle_beta   90.00
_cell.angle_gamma   90.00
#
_symmetry.space_group_name_H-M   'P 1'
#
loop_
_entity.id
_entity.type
_entity.pdbx_description
1 polymer ?
#
loop_
_entity_poly.entity_id
_entity_poly.type
_entity_poly.pdbx_seq_one_letter_code
_entity_poly.pdbx_strand_id
1 'polypeptide(L)' 'MQATVSRYDEETFSGAVLTDTGIELPFTVHAVSDTPVRHLRVGQRVRIETTGSGSEMAITRLDFGTNL' A
#
# COMPACT_ATOMS: atom_id res chain seq x y z
N MET A 1 2.61 9.39 2.72
CA MET A 1 2.62 8.56 3.94
C MET A 1 3.37 7.28 3.66
N GLN A 2 4.14 6.82 4.61
CA GLN A 2 4.86 5.56 4.48
C GLN A 2 4.19 4.48 5.31
N ALA A 3 4.33 3.24 4.86
CA ALA A 3 3.73 2.10 5.53
C ALA A 3 4.56 0.86 5.25
N THR A 4 4.17 -0.24 5.87
CA THR A 4 4.86 -1.51 5.72
C THR A 4 3.86 -2.54 5.20
N VAL A 5 4.24 -3.29 4.18
CA VAL A 5 3.36 -4.31 3.62
C VAL A 5 3.09 -5.37 4.67
N SER A 6 1.82 -5.63 4.97
CA SER A 6 1.43 -6.68 5.91
C SER A 6 0.98 -7.95 5.20
N ARG A 7 0.46 -7.83 3.98
CA ARG A 7 0.15 -8.99 3.14
C ARG A 7 0.05 -8.55 1.70
N TYR A 8 0.25 -9.49 0.79
CA TYR A 8 0.18 -9.20 -0.64
C TYR A 8 -0.15 -10.48 -1.40
N ASP A 9 -1.07 -10.36 -2.35
CA ASP A 9 -1.46 -11.44 -3.24
C ASP A 9 -1.03 -11.07 -4.65
N GLU A 10 -0.08 -11.80 -5.21
CA GLU A 10 0.47 -11.49 -6.52
C GLU A 10 -0.51 -11.79 -7.65
N GLU A 11 -1.50 -12.64 -7.42
CA GLU A 11 -2.46 -12.98 -8.46
C GLU A 11 -3.44 -11.85 -8.70
N THR A 12 -3.79 -11.12 -7.66
CA THR A 12 -4.76 -10.04 -7.75
C THR A 12 -4.13 -8.66 -7.64
N PHE A 13 -2.83 -8.60 -7.32
CA PHE A 13 -2.12 -7.34 -7.05
C PHE A 13 -2.80 -6.55 -5.94
N SER A 14 -3.26 -7.24 -4.92
CA SER A 14 -3.94 -6.62 -3.80
C SER A 14 -3.34 -7.11 -2.49
N GLY A 15 -3.64 -6.42 -1.41
CA GLY A 15 -3.15 -6.79 -0.11
C GLY A 15 -3.47 -5.73 0.91
N ALA A 16 -2.58 -5.55 1.87
CA ALA A 16 -2.76 -4.55 2.90
C ALA A 16 -1.41 -4.06 3.39
N VAL A 17 -1.41 -2.86 3.94
CA VAL A 17 -0.22 -2.28 4.56
C VAL A 17 -0.58 -1.86 5.98
N LEU A 18 0.46 -1.78 6.81
CA LEU A 18 0.33 -1.31 8.18
C LEU A 18 1.00 0.06 8.26
N THR A 19 0.26 1.06 8.68
CA THR A 19 0.80 2.40 8.82
C THR A 19 1.68 2.48 10.05
N ASP A 20 2.46 3.56 10.14
CA ASP A 20 3.34 3.76 11.29
C ASP A 20 2.56 4.00 12.58
N THR A 21 1.27 4.30 12.47
CA THR A 21 0.41 4.46 13.64
C THR A 21 -0.33 3.17 14.01
N GLY A 22 -0.06 2.06 13.30
CA GLY A 22 -0.63 0.77 13.66
C GLY A 22 -1.96 0.46 13.00
N ILE A 23 -2.33 1.19 11.96
CA ILE A 23 -3.58 0.97 11.26
C ILE A 23 -3.32 0.15 10.00
N GLU A 24 -4.07 -0.93 9.82
CA GLU A 24 -3.97 -1.73 8.61
C GLU A 24 -4.95 -1.20 7.56
N LEU A 25 -4.44 -0.94 6.36
CA LEU A 25 -5.23 -0.42 5.25
C LEU A 25 -5.14 -1.38 4.08
N PRO A 26 -6.27 -1.83 3.53
CA PRO A 26 -6.25 -2.68 2.35
C PRO A 26 -6.02 -1.84 1.09
N PHE A 27 -5.47 -2.50 0.07
CA PHE A 27 -5.34 -1.88 -1.24
C PHE A 27 -5.67 -2.91 -2.31
N THR A 28 -6.01 -2.41 -3.49
CA THR A 28 -6.34 -3.25 -4.63
C THR A 28 -5.41 -2.92 -5.79
N VAL A 29 -5.61 -3.63 -6.90
CA VAL A 29 -4.80 -3.42 -8.11
C VAL A 29 -4.82 -1.95 -8.55
N HIS A 30 -5.89 -1.23 -8.27
CA HIS A 30 -5.99 0.17 -8.68
C HIS A 30 -4.92 1.03 -8.02
N ALA A 31 -4.48 0.67 -6.83
CA ALA A 31 -3.47 1.45 -6.12
C ALA A 31 -2.09 1.33 -6.77
N VAL A 32 -1.84 0.25 -7.50
CA VAL A 32 -0.53 0.01 -8.10
C VAL A 32 -0.57 0.11 -9.63
N SER A 33 -1.71 0.39 -10.22
CA SER A 33 -1.85 0.36 -11.68
C SER A 33 -1.01 1.42 -12.38
N ASP A 34 -0.75 2.55 -11.73
CA ASP A 34 0.04 3.63 -12.29
C ASP A 34 1.48 3.62 -11.80
N THR A 35 1.90 2.56 -11.14
CA THR A 35 3.23 2.49 -10.55
C THR A 35 3.97 1.31 -11.15
N PRO A 36 5.31 1.26 -11.00
CA PRO A 36 6.06 0.09 -11.45
C PRO A 36 5.99 -1.10 -10.52
N VAL A 37 5.17 -1.03 -9.47
CA VAL A 37 5.07 -2.11 -8.49
C VAL A 37 4.43 -3.32 -9.13
N ARG A 38 5.11 -4.47 -9.05
CA ARG A 38 4.59 -5.76 -9.51
C ARG A 38 4.73 -6.82 -8.45
N HIS A 39 5.70 -6.67 -7.57
CA HIS A 39 5.97 -7.64 -6.51
C HIS A 39 6.21 -6.90 -5.23
N LEU A 40 5.61 -7.37 -4.15
CA LEU A 40 5.80 -6.82 -2.83
C LEU A 40 6.06 -7.95 -1.86
N ARG A 41 6.82 -7.66 -0.82
CA ARG A 41 7.10 -8.63 0.23
C ARG A 41 6.54 -8.12 1.54
N VAL A 42 6.06 -9.05 2.35
CA VAL A 42 5.65 -8.70 3.71
C VAL A 42 6.86 -8.11 4.43
N GLY A 43 6.66 -6.97 5.07
CA GLY A 43 7.73 -6.26 5.74
C GLY A 43 8.38 -5.17 4.91
N GLN A 44 8.07 -5.10 3.61
CA GLN A 44 8.66 -4.08 2.74
C GLN A 44 8.04 -2.72 3.03
N ARG A 45 8.89 -1.69 3.03
CA ARG A 45 8.42 -0.31 3.18
C ARG A 45 7.90 0.20 1.85
N VAL A 46 6.77 0.89 1.89
CA VAL A 46 6.15 1.45 0.71
C VAL A 46 5.65 2.85 1.03
N ARG A 47 5.38 3.61 -0.01
CA ARG A 47 4.78 4.92 0.09
C ARG A 47 3.35 4.84 -0.41
N ILE A 48 2.43 5.39 0.35
CA ILE A 48 1.02 5.34 -0.02
C ILE A 48 0.46 6.75 -0.06
N GLU A 49 -0.55 6.93 -0.92
CA GLU A 49 -1.39 8.11 -0.94
C GLU A 49 -2.79 7.64 -0.59
N THR A 50 -3.48 8.42 0.23
CA THR A 50 -4.77 8.03 0.74
C THR A 50 -5.78 9.14 0.51
N THR A 51 -7.05 8.76 0.55
CA THR A 51 -8.16 9.71 0.51
C THR A 51 -9.13 9.33 1.61
N GLY A 52 -9.92 10.31 2.09
CA GLY A 52 -10.85 10.07 3.17
C GLY A 52 -10.17 10.12 4.52
N SER A 53 -10.94 9.84 5.56
CA SER A 53 -10.40 9.84 6.92
C SER A 53 -11.17 8.83 7.76
N GLY A 54 -10.55 8.43 8.88
CA GLY A 54 -11.17 7.47 9.78
C GLY A 54 -11.44 6.14 9.08
N SER A 55 -12.64 5.62 9.25
CA SER A 55 -12.99 4.33 8.67
C SER A 55 -13.18 4.39 7.16
N GLU A 56 -13.21 5.59 6.58
CA GLU A 56 -13.38 5.74 5.14
C GLU A 56 -12.05 5.97 4.42
N MET A 57 -10.95 5.93 5.14
CA MET A 57 -9.64 6.10 4.52
C MET A 57 -9.34 4.96 3.58
N ALA A 58 -8.91 5.28 2.38
CA ALA A 58 -8.58 4.28 1.37
C ALA A 58 -7.29 4.67 0.66
N ILE A 59 -6.54 3.66 0.25
CA ILE A 59 -5.29 3.87 -0.48
C ILE A 59 -5.62 4.10 -1.94
N THR A 60 -5.19 5.23 -2.49
CA THR A 60 -5.38 5.54 -3.89
C THR A 60 -4.15 5.23 -4.73
N ARG A 61 -2.97 5.18 -4.11
CA ARG A 61 -1.74 4.88 -4.83
C ARG A 61 -0.72 4.30 -3.87
N LEU A 62 0.03 3.32 -4.36
CA LEU A 62 1.08 2.67 -3.59
C LEU A 62 2.29 2.50 -4.49
N ASP A 63 3.46 2.93 -4.04
CA ASP A 63 4.69 2.72 -4.77
C ASP A 63 5.82 2.39 -3.80
N PHE A 64 7.03 2.28 -4.33
CA PHE A 64 8.14 1.75 -3.54
C PHE A 64 8.63 2.68 -2.44
N GLY A 65 8.23 3.89 -2.42
CA GLY A 65 8.55 4.74 -1.28
C GLY A 65 10.01 5.07 -1.06
N THR A 66 10.90 4.63 -1.91
CA THR A 66 12.30 4.97 -1.74
C THR A 66 12.61 6.22 -2.52
N ASN A 67 13.47 7.01 -1.93
CA ASN A 67 14.00 8.16 -2.61
C ASN A 67 15.42 7.87 -2.96
N LEU A 68 15.68 7.96 -4.16
CA LEU A 68 17.04 7.73 -4.62
C LEU A 68 17.74 9.01 -4.89
#